data_93559809204efb00a010c5b323de08a0
#
_entry.id   93559809204efb00a010c5b323de08a0
#
_cell.length_a   1.000
_cell.length_b   1.000
_cell.length_c   1.000
_cell.angle_alpha   90.00
_cell.angle_beta   90.00
_cell.angle_gamma   90.00
#
_symmetry.space_group_name_H-M   'P 1'
#
loop_
_entity.id
_entity.type
_entity.pdbx_description
1 polymer ?
#
loop_
_entity_poly.entity_id
_entity_poly.type
_entity_poly.pdbx_seq_one_letter_code
_entity_poly.pdbx_strand_id
1 'polypeptide(L)'
;VLFPYGPLEEVSYYLIPMAKKADVPVVVHLDHGLKKETCLKALELGFSSIMYDCSTDSYEDNVKKVKEMADIAHSYGATIEAELGHVGDNEGSAEGEPRDVNPEKYYTDPKMAKDFVEKTGIDALAIAVGTAHGAYTLPPKLDFERIRAIANTVDIPLVLHGGSGLTDADFKRAIQEGISKVNIFTDINVAAVEAELKKFSSVKKGIIDLIPAAVEAVK
;
A
#
# COMPACT_ATOMS: atom_id res chain seq x y z
N VAL A 1 5.89 -5.74 1.81
CA VAL A 1 7.23 -5.29 2.21
C VAL A 1 7.60 -5.71 3.61
N LEU A 2 6.67 -5.98 4.46
CA LEU A 2 6.98 -6.10 5.88
C LEU A 2 6.45 -7.40 6.45
N PHE A 3 7.06 -8.52 6.07
CA PHE A 3 6.94 -9.73 6.86
C PHE A 3 8.26 -10.14 7.54
N PRO A 4 8.84 -9.28 8.40
CA PRO A 4 9.72 -9.79 9.44
C PRO A 4 8.93 -10.54 10.51
N TYR A 5 7.58 -10.57 10.42
CA TYR A 5 6.69 -11.03 11.48
C TYR A 5 6.13 -12.45 11.28
N GLY A 6 6.49 -13.10 10.18
CA GLY A 6 6.10 -14.48 9.92
C GLY A 6 5.91 -14.80 8.44
N PRO A 7 5.96 -16.08 8.05
CA PRO A 7 5.70 -16.51 6.69
C PRO A 7 4.23 -16.23 6.30
N LEU A 8 3.99 -15.97 5.01
CA LEU A 8 2.63 -15.75 4.48
C LEU A 8 1.67 -16.87 4.85
N GLU A 9 2.17 -18.09 4.90
CA GLU A 9 1.41 -19.28 5.29
C GLU A 9 0.79 -19.12 6.68
N GLU A 10 1.58 -18.68 7.66
CA GLU A 10 1.10 -18.53 9.04
C GLU A 10 0.06 -17.39 9.14
N VAL A 11 0.34 -16.27 8.48
CA VAL A 11 -0.58 -15.11 8.47
C VAL A 11 -1.90 -15.49 7.80
N SER A 12 -1.88 -16.26 6.72
CA SER A 12 -3.06 -16.70 5.99
C SER A 12 -4.03 -17.53 6.82
N TYR A 13 -3.54 -18.34 7.77
CA TYR A 13 -4.37 -19.20 8.63
C TYR A 13 -5.38 -18.43 9.47
N TYR A 14 -5.10 -17.20 9.83
CA TYR A 14 -6.04 -16.39 10.60
C TYR A 14 -6.68 -15.25 9.80
N LEU A 15 -5.95 -14.59 8.90
CA LEU A 15 -6.52 -13.46 8.13
C LEU A 15 -7.66 -13.90 7.20
N ILE A 16 -7.47 -14.99 6.45
CA ILE A 16 -8.47 -15.44 5.48
C ILE A 16 -9.77 -15.90 6.15
N PRO A 17 -9.74 -16.74 7.21
CA PRO A 17 -10.96 -17.07 7.95
C PRO A 17 -11.62 -15.88 8.64
N MET A 18 -10.84 -14.91 9.13
CA MET A 18 -11.38 -13.68 9.73
C MET A 18 -12.09 -12.83 8.69
N ALA A 19 -11.48 -12.61 7.53
CA ALA A 19 -12.10 -11.89 6.43
C ALA A 19 -13.42 -12.52 5.98
N LYS A 20 -13.46 -13.85 5.85
CA LYS A 20 -14.67 -14.60 5.49
C LYS A 20 -15.80 -14.52 6.52
N LYS A 21 -15.49 -14.28 7.79
CA LYS A 21 -16.46 -14.17 8.90
C LYS A 21 -16.88 -12.75 9.20
N ALA A 22 -16.25 -11.75 8.57
CA ALA A 22 -16.58 -10.35 8.80
C ALA A 22 -17.99 -10.03 8.27
N ASP A 23 -18.72 -9.18 9.00
CA ASP A 23 -20.06 -8.68 8.61
C ASP A 23 -19.99 -7.58 7.53
N VAL A 24 -18.80 -7.23 7.10
CA VAL A 24 -18.52 -6.24 6.05
C VAL A 24 -17.61 -6.87 4.98
N PRO A 25 -17.62 -6.36 3.74
CA PRO A 25 -16.67 -6.81 2.73
C PRO A 25 -15.21 -6.59 3.18
N VAL A 26 -14.42 -7.65 3.18
CA VAL A 26 -12.99 -7.60 3.53
C VAL A 26 -12.18 -8.27 2.42
N VAL A 27 -11.20 -7.53 1.90
CA VAL A 27 -10.21 -8.03 0.93
C VAL A 27 -8.92 -8.38 1.68
N VAL A 28 -8.43 -9.59 1.49
CA VAL A 28 -7.09 -9.98 1.95
C VAL A 28 -6.13 -9.69 0.81
N HIS A 29 -5.31 -8.66 0.99
CA HIS A 29 -4.44 -8.08 -0.02
C HIS A 29 -2.95 -8.29 0.32
N LEU A 30 -2.16 -8.75 -0.64
CA LEU A 30 -0.70 -8.70 -0.56
C LEU A 30 -0.23 -7.32 -1.00
N ASP A 31 0.26 -6.53 -0.06
CA ASP A 31 0.82 -5.21 -0.32
C ASP A 31 2.31 -5.32 -0.70
N HIS A 32 2.75 -4.64 -1.76
CA HIS A 32 4.12 -4.64 -2.29
C HIS A 32 4.77 -6.03 -2.45
N GLY A 33 4.18 -6.89 -3.26
CA GLY A 33 4.84 -8.12 -3.69
C GLY A 33 6.00 -7.80 -4.63
N LEU A 34 7.24 -7.76 -4.12
CA LEU A 34 8.44 -7.42 -4.89
C LEU A 34 8.98 -8.59 -5.72
N LYS A 35 8.50 -9.80 -5.47
CA LYS A 35 8.93 -11.03 -6.15
C LYS A 35 7.74 -11.78 -6.68
N LYS A 36 7.89 -12.31 -7.90
CA LYS A 36 6.86 -13.13 -8.54
C LYS A 36 6.45 -14.31 -7.66
N GLU A 37 7.42 -14.97 -7.02
CA GLU A 37 7.18 -16.13 -6.17
C GLU A 37 6.30 -15.78 -4.95
N THR A 38 6.48 -14.59 -4.38
CA THR A 38 5.67 -14.11 -3.25
C THR A 38 4.22 -13.87 -3.68
N CYS A 39 4.02 -13.27 -4.86
CA CYS A 39 2.69 -13.06 -5.43
C CYS A 39 1.98 -14.39 -5.71
N LEU A 40 2.66 -15.34 -6.35
CA LEU A 40 2.14 -16.68 -6.61
C LEU A 40 1.75 -17.38 -5.31
N LYS A 41 2.62 -17.31 -4.30
CA LYS A 41 2.34 -17.91 -3.00
C LYS A 41 1.12 -17.31 -2.31
N ALA A 42 0.93 -15.99 -2.37
CA ALA A 42 -0.26 -15.34 -1.84
C ALA A 42 -1.54 -15.84 -2.54
N LEU A 43 -1.52 -15.94 -3.86
CA LEU A 43 -2.64 -16.48 -4.64
C LEU A 43 -2.96 -17.93 -4.27
N GLU A 44 -1.95 -18.78 -4.16
CA GLU A 44 -2.10 -20.19 -3.72
C GLU A 44 -2.71 -20.31 -2.32
N LEU A 45 -2.38 -19.39 -1.42
CA LEU A 45 -2.91 -19.35 -0.06
C LEU A 45 -4.35 -18.80 0.02
N GLY A 46 -4.87 -18.22 -1.09
CA GLY A 46 -6.24 -17.72 -1.18
C GLY A 46 -6.38 -16.23 -0.85
N PHE A 47 -5.33 -15.43 -1.03
CA PHE A 47 -5.46 -13.98 -1.03
C PHE A 47 -6.37 -13.57 -2.18
N SER A 48 -7.32 -12.69 -1.92
CA SER A 48 -8.29 -12.22 -2.90
C SER A 48 -7.80 -11.04 -3.74
N SER A 49 -6.65 -10.49 -3.37
CA SER A 49 -6.00 -9.39 -4.08
C SER A 49 -4.50 -9.42 -3.84
N ILE A 50 -3.73 -9.01 -4.83
CA ILE A 50 -2.28 -8.86 -4.73
C ILE A 50 -1.84 -7.53 -5.34
N MET A 51 -0.74 -6.97 -4.87
CA MET A 51 0.03 -5.97 -5.59
C MET A 51 1.33 -6.60 -6.08
N TYR A 52 1.64 -6.45 -7.38
CA TYR A 52 2.95 -6.79 -7.93
C TYR A 52 3.69 -5.50 -8.26
N ASP A 53 4.65 -5.17 -7.41
CA ASP A 53 5.37 -3.91 -7.48
C ASP A 53 6.67 -4.07 -8.28
N CYS A 54 6.65 -3.54 -9.49
CA CYS A 54 7.78 -3.42 -10.41
C CYS A 54 8.10 -1.93 -10.71
N SER A 55 7.70 -1.00 -9.85
CA SER A 55 7.82 0.45 -10.06
C SER A 55 9.25 0.95 -10.19
N THR A 56 10.22 0.19 -9.69
CA THR A 56 11.65 0.47 -9.83
C THR A 56 12.29 -0.04 -11.12
N ASP A 57 11.56 -0.84 -11.91
CA ASP A 57 12.02 -1.34 -13.20
C ASP A 57 11.86 -0.28 -14.31
N SER A 58 12.35 -0.61 -15.52
CA SER A 58 11.99 0.16 -16.71
C SER A 58 10.48 0.07 -16.96
N TYR A 59 9.91 1.08 -17.65
CA TYR A 59 8.49 1.07 -17.99
C TYR A 59 8.09 -0.21 -18.75
N GLU A 60 8.89 -0.61 -19.73
CA GLU A 60 8.65 -1.79 -20.56
C GLU A 60 8.69 -3.09 -19.73
N ASP A 61 9.63 -3.20 -18.80
CA ASP A 61 9.74 -4.37 -17.93
C ASP A 61 8.59 -4.41 -16.90
N ASN A 62 8.22 -3.26 -16.34
CA ASN A 62 7.08 -3.14 -15.45
C ASN A 62 5.80 -3.60 -16.18
N VAL A 63 5.50 -3.05 -17.37
CA VAL A 63 4.35 -3.49 -18.18
C VAL A 63 4.37 -4.99 -18.44
N LYS A 64 5.50 -5.54 -18.87
CA LYS A 64 5.63 -6.96 -19.20
C LYS A 64 5.39 -7.86 -18.00
N LYS A 65 6.04 -7.56 -16.88
CA LYS A 65 5.94 -8.37 -15.64
C LYS A 65 4.54 -8.29 -15.03
N VAL A 66 3.99 -7.08 -14.97
CA VAL A 66 2.66 -6.85 -14.39
C VAL A 66 1.57 -7.49 -15.26
N LYS A 67 1.66 -7.38 -16.60
CA LYS A 67 0.73 -8.06 -17.51
C LYS A 67 0.68 -9.58 -17.29
N GLU A 68 1.85 -10.21 -17.20
CA GLU A 68 1.94 -11.65 -16.92
C GLU A 68 1.29 -12.00 -15.58
N MET A 69 1.55 -11.20 -14.53
CA MET A 69 0.99 -11.43 -13.21
C MET A 69 -0.52 -11.15 -13.17
N ALA A 70 -1.02 -10.20 -13.94
CA ALA A 70 -2.44 -9.91 -14.04
C ALA A 70 -3.21 -11.12 -14.62
N ASP A 71 -2.71 -11.70 -15.70
CA ASP A 71 -3.31 -12.90 -16.28
C ASP A 71 -3.34 -14.07 -15.28
N ILE A 72 -2.28 -14.21 -14.47
CA ILE A 72 -2.21 -15.24 -13.43
C ILE A 72 -3.20 -14.92 -12.30
N ALA A 73 -3.20 -13.72 -11.75
CA ALA A 73 -4.10 -13.32 -10.66
C ALA A 73 -5.58 -13.54 -11.04
N HIS A 74 -5.95 -13.12 -12.24
CA HIS A 74 -7.29 -13.34 -12.78
C HIS A 74 -7.65 -14.83 -12.93
N SER A 75 -6.68 -15.69 -13.27
CA SER A 75 -6.91 -17.15 -13.30
C SER A 75 -7.25 -17.76 -11.93
N TYR A 76 -6.79 -17.12 -10.85
CA TYR A 76 -7.15 -17.45 -9.46
C TYR A 76 -8.45 -16.78 -8.99
N GLY A 77 -9.06 -15.92 -9.80
CA GLY A 77 -10.21 -15.09 -9.41
C GLY A 77 -9.85 -13.95 -8.44
N ALA A 78 -8.58 -13.59 -8.36
CA ALA A 78 -8.07 -12.50 -7.54
C ALA A 78 -7.89 -11.23 -8.38
N THR A 79 -7.96 -10.07 -7.72
CA THR A 79 -7.61 -8.79 -8.33
C THR A 79 -6.13 -8.47 -8.19
N ILE A 80 -5.63 -7.60 -9.07
CA ILE A 80 -4.24 -7.16 -9.05
C ILE A 80 -4.13 -5.64 -9.07
N GLU A 81 -3.28 -5.13 -8.18
CA GLU A 81 -2.80 -3.75 -8.13
C GLU A 81 -1.37 -3.69 -8.67
N ALA A 82 -1.01 -2.60 -9.33
CA ALA A 82 0.38 -2.30 -9.67
C ALA A 82 0.66 -0.81 -9.51
N GLU A 83 1.94 -0.45 -9.48
CA GLU A 83 2.40 0.92 -9.29
C GLU A 83 3.07 1.47 -10.55
N LEU A 84 2.71 2.70 -10.90
CA LEU A 84 3.37 3.48 -11.94
C LEU A 84 3.87 4.82 -11.38
N GLY A 85 5.08 5.20 -11.75
CA GLY A 85 5.86 6.14 -10.98
C GLY A 85 6.54 5.39 -9.83
N HIS A 86 7.07 6.09 -8.85
CA HIS A 86 7.66 5.43 -7.68
C HIS A 86 7.34 6.22 -6.42
N VAL A 87 6.65 5.58 -5.48
CA VAL A 87 6.42 6.10 -4.13
C VAL A 87 7.67 5.79 -3.30
N GLY A 88 8.42 6.83 -2.96
CA GLY A 88 9.69 6.68 -2.24
C GLY A 88 9.51 6.13 -0.83
N ASP A 89 10.57 5.50 -0.31
CA ASP A 89 10.64 5.02 1.07
C ASP A 89 11.37 6.02 1.95
N ASN A 90 10.71 6.44 3.03
CA ASN A 90 11.35 7.15 4.15
C ASN A 90 11.83 6.16 5.23
N GLU A 91 11.40 4.90 5.17
CA GLU A 91 11.76 3.82 6.07
C GLU A 91 12.99 3.08 5.49
N GLY A 92 14.13 3.23 6.13
CA GLY A 92 15.32 2.46 5.78
C GLY A 92 16.44 3.18 5.05
N SER A 93 16.31 4.46 4.76
CA SER A 93 17.49 5.26 4.42
C SER A 93 18.36 5.37 5.68
N ALA A 94 19.54 4.75 5.64
CA ALA A 94 20.57 4.98 6.66
C ALA A 94 20.77 6.47 6.82
N GLU A 95 20.88 6.94 8.08
CA GLU A 95 21.17 8.35 8.38
C GLU A 95 22.34 8.82 7.50
N GLY A 96 22.08 9.74 6.55
CA GLY A 96 23.11 10.35 5.73
C GLY A 96 23.02 10.14 4.21
N GLU A 97 22.09 9.34 3.68
CA GLU A 97 21.87 9.31 2.24
C GLU A 97 21.12 10.57 1.78
N PRO A 98 21.60 11.28 0.73
CA PRO A 98 20.89 12.43 0.19
C PRO A 98 19.55 11.96 -0.36
N ARG A 99 18.44 12.42 0.22
CA ARG A 99 17.14 12.27 -0.39
C ARG A 99 17.14 12.92 -1.75
N ASP A 100 16.67 12.23 -2.78
CA ASP A 100 16.59 12.79 -4.12
C ASP A 100 15.79 14.11 -4.05
N VAL A 101 16.44 15.20 -4.41
CA VAL A 101 15.96 16.59 -4.18
C VAL A 101 14.80 16.94 -5.11
N ASN A 102 14.41 16.02 -6.02
CA ASN A 102 13.32 16.25 -6.96
C ASN A 102 12.34 15.06 -7.03
N PRO A 103 11.42 14.94 -6.06
CA PRO A 103 10.43 13.87 -6.04
C PRO A 103 9.50 13.87 -7.27
N GLU A 104 9.31 15.03 -7.93
CA GLU A 104 8.45 15.13 -9.12
C GLU A 104 8.94 14.29 -10.30
N LYS A 105 10.22 13.94 -10.34
CA LYS A 105 10.80 13.03 -11.34
C LYS A 105 10.15 11.63 -11.31
N TYR A 106 9.65 11.22 -10.16
CA TYR A 106 9.07 9.90 -9.96
C TYR A 106 7.53 9.92 -10.01
N TYR A 107 6.93 11.10 -10.19
CA TYR A 107 5.47 11.21 -10.24
C TYR A 107 4.89 10.53 -11.47
N THR A 108 3.72 9.94 -11.29
CA THR A 108 2.98 9.26 -12.36
C THR A 108 2.56 10.26 -13.45
N ASP A 109 2.93 9.98 -14.68
CA ASP A 109 2.45 10.74 -15.85
C ASP A 109 1.04 10.24 -16.27
N PRO A 110 0.04 11.14 -16.42
CA PRO A 110 -1.32 10.72 -16.75
C PRO A 110 -1.45 9.97 -18.10
N LYS A 111 -0.63 10.31 -19.09
CA LYS A 111 -0.66 9.60 -20.38
C LYS A 111 -0.06 8.21 -20.28
N MET A 112 1.03 8.09 -19.51
CA MET A 112 1.63 6.79 -19.24
C MET A 112 0.70 5.91 -18.41
N ALA A 113 -0.07 6.50 -17.47
CA ALA A 113 -1.03 5.76 -16.66
C ALA A 113 -2.08 5.06 -17.52
N LYS A 114 -2.65 5.77 -18.50
CA LYS A 114 -3.61 5.17 -19.44
C LYS A 114 -3.00 4.01 -20.23
N ASP A 115 -1.85 4.24 -20.84
CA ASP A 115 -1.15 3.23 -21.64
C ASP A 115 -0.78 1.99 -20.79
N PHE A 116 -0.34 2.23 -19.55
CA PHE A 116 -0.02 1.16 -18.60
C PHE A 116 -1.23 0.30 -18.26
N VAL A 117 -2.36 0.91 -17.89
CA VAL A 117 -3.61 0.20 -17.57
C VAL A 117 -4.11 -0.61 -18.75
N GLU A 118 -4.14 -0.01 -19.94
CA GLU A 118 -4.59 -0.70 -21.18
C GLU A 118 -3.71 -1.89 -21.55
N LYS A 119 -2.40 -1.80 -21.33
CA LYS A 119 -1.44 -2.88 -21.64
C LYS A 119 -1.42 -3.99 -20.60
N THR A 120 -1.57 -3.64 -19.34
CA THR A 120 -1.40 -4.60 -18.23
C THR A 120 -2.70 -5.29 -17.86
N GLY A 121 -3.83 -4.61 -17.96
CA GLY A 121 -5.14 -5.13 -17.56
C GLY A 121 -5.29 -5.27 -16.04
N ILE A 122 -4.60 -4.44 -15.25
CA ILE A 122 -4.72 -4.40 -13.79
C ILE A 122 -6.08 -3.87 -13.33
N ASP A 123 -6.45 -4.19 -12.10
CA ASP A 123 -7.74 -3.81 -11.52
C ASP A 123 -7.66 -2.53 -10.65
N ALA A 124 -6.46 -2.13 -10.22
CA ALA A 124 -6.22 -0.90 -9.48
C ALA A 124 -4.81 -0.37 -9.77
N LEU A 125 -4.66 0.95 -9.77
CA LEU A 125 -3.39 1.63 -10.07
C LEU A 125 -2.93 2.46 -8.88
N ALA A 126 -1.80 2.09 -8.28
CA ALA A 126 -1.09 2.93 -7.32
C ALA A 126 -0.29 4.02 -8.05
N ILE A 127 -0.46 5.27 -7.59
CA ILE A 127 0.11 6.44 -8.24
C ILE A 127 1.05 7.22 -7.30
N ALA A 128 2.17 7.67 -7.84
CA ALA A 128 3.11 8.55 -7.15
C ALA A 128 2.71 10.02 -7.40
N VAL A 129 2.31 10.70 -6.32
CA VAL A 129 1.75 12.07 -6.38
C VAL A 129 2.21 12.95 -5.20
N GLY A 130 3.36 12.62 -4.61
CA GLY A 130 3.98 13.42 -3.53
C GLY A 130 3.90 12.82 -2.14
N THR A 131 3.40 11.61 -2.00
CA THR A 131 3.51 10.81 -0.78
C THR A 131 4.77 9.94 -0.79
N ALA A 132 5.15 9.44 0.38
CA ALA A 132 6.20 8.44 0.57
C ALA A 132 5.82 7.51 1.72
N HIS A 133 6.40 6.31 1.75
CA HIS A 133 6.22 5.38 2.87
C HIS A 133 6.99 5.84 4.11
N GLY A 134 6.46 5.52 5.30
CA GLY A 134 7.09 5.82 6.57
C GLY A 134 6.74 7.18 7.16
N ALA A 135 7.43 7.55 8.24
CA ALA A 135 7.18 8.79 8.95
C ALA A 135 7.73 10.00 8.14
N TYR A 136 6.89 11.01 7.95
CA TYR A 136 7.31 12.25 7.32
C TYR A 136 8.11 13.13 8.28
N THR A 137 9.23 13.67 7.81
CA THR A 137 9.98 14.72 8.52
C THR A 137 9.46 16.13 8.22
N LEU A 138 8.80 16.28 7.07
CA LEU A 138 8.10 17.51 6.64
C LEU A 138 6.73 17.07 6.10
N PRO A 139 5.68 17.91 6.26
CA PRO A 139 4.36 17.59 5.71
C PRO A 139 4.45 17.26 4.21
N PRO A 140 3.88 16.15 3.75
CA PRO A 140 3.85 15.82 2.34
C PRO A 140 3.03 16.83 1.56
N LYS A 141 3.42 17.06 0.31
CA LYS A 141 2.70 17.96 -0.60
C LYS A 141 2.12 17.15 -1.75
N LEU A 142 0.83 16.82 -1.65
CA LEU A 142 0.14 16.08 -2.69
C LEU A 142 -0.12 16.97 -3.91
N ASP A 143 0.09 16.39 -5.10
CA ASP A 143 -0.28 16.96 -6.39
C ASP A 143 -1.74 16.55 -6.74
N PHE A 144 -2.70 17.29 -6.21
CA PHE A 144 -4.12 17.01 -6.41
C PHE A 144 -4.58 17.19 -7.86
N GLU A 145 -3.94 18.08 -8.61
CA GLU A 145 -4.26 18.28 -10.03
C GLU A 145 -3.82 17.08 -10.85
N ARG A 146 -2.69 16.48 -10.49
CA ARG A 146 -2.20 15.24 -11.09
C ARG A 146 -3.13 14.06 -10.79
N ILE A 147 -3.61 13.92 -9.53
CA ILE A 147 -4.60 12.90 -9.17
C ILE A 147 -5.82 13.01 -10.08
N ARG A 148 -6.41 14.21 -10.19
CA ARG A 148 -7.56 14.48 -11.06
C ARG A 148 -7.25 14.18 -12.54
N ALA A 149 -6.08 14.58 -13.01
CA ALA A 149 -5.67 14.33 -14.39
C ALA A 149 -5.60 12.83 -14.69
N ILE A 150 -5.01 12.04 -13.79
CA ILE A 150 -4.95 10.58 -13.94
C ILE A 150 -6.35 9.97 -13.85
N ALA A 151 -7.16 10.35 -12.85
CA ALA A 151 -8.53 9.85 -12.68
C ALA A 151 -9.41 10.10 -13.91
N ASN A 152 -9.16 11.16 -14.67
CA ASN A 152 -9.88 11.44 -15.92
C ASN A 152 -9.38 10.63 -17.12
N THR A 153 -8.31 9.86 -16.99
CA THR A 153 -7.70 9.10 -18.10
C THR A 153 -7.83 7.59 -17.95
N VAL A 154 -8.10 7.09 -16.74
CA VAL A 154 -8.24 5.65 -16.46
C VAL A 154 -9.61 5.36 -15.84
N ASP A 155 -10.18 4.20 -16.15
CA ASP A 155 -11.50 3.76 -15.67
C ASP A 155 -11.41 2.79 -14.47
N ILE A 156 -10.21 2.64 -13.87
CA ILE A 156 -9.98 1.76 -12.73
C ILE A 156 -9.70 2.57 -11.45
N PRO A 157 -9.94 2.00 -10.25
CA PRO A 157 -9.62 2.63 -8.98
C PRO A 157 -8.17 3.09 -8.87
N LEU A 158 -7.96 4.33 -8.38
CA LEU A 158 -6.66 4.86 -8.03
C LEU A 158 -6.35 4.60 -6.56
N VAL A 159 -5.10 4.25 -6.28
CA VAL A 159 -4.59 3.95 -4.95
C VAL A 159 -3.54 4.98 -4.53
N LEU A 160 -3.68 5.47 -3.31
CA LEU A 160 -2.71 6.35 -2.65
C LEU A 160 -1.93 5.56 -1.61
N HIS A 161 -0.64 5.35 -1.86
CA HIS A 161 0.29 4.83 -0.87
C HIS A 161 0.85 5.93 0.02
N GLY A 162 1.43 5.58 1.18
CA GLY A 162 2.02 6.55 2.09
C GLY A 162 1.00 7.48 2.74
N GLY A 163 -0.18 6.98 3.08
CA GLY A 163 -1.25 7.77 3.69
C GLY A 163 -1.00 8.20 5.14
N SER A 164 -0.07 7.55 5.86
CA SER A 164 0.28 7.92 7.23
C SER A 164 0.81 9.36 7.30
N GLY A 165 0.35 10.14 8.29
CA GLY A 165 0.75 11.54 8.47
C GLY A 165 0.04 12.56 7.56
N LEU A 166 -0.91 12.14 6.73
CA LEU A 166 -1.79 13.04 6.00
C LEU A 166 -2.88 13.60 6.92
N THR A 167 -3.34 14.81 6.63
CA THR A 167 -4.46 15.42 7.35
C THR A 167 -5.81 14.92 6.82
N ASP A 168 -6.87 15.03 7.63
CA ASP A 168 -8.26 14.77 7.19
C ASP A 168 -8.63 15.57 5.94
N ALA A 169 -8.10 16.79 5.80
CA ALA A 169 -8.35 17.62 4.64
C ALA A 169 -7.69 17.06 3.39
N ASP A 170 -6.47 16.51 3.52
CA ASP A 170 -5.75 15.88 2.42
C ASP A 170 -6.49 14.62 1.95
N PHE A 171 -6.93 13.75 2.88
CA PHE A 171 -7.73 12.57 2.53
C PHE A 171 -9.03 12.94 1.81
N LYS A 172 -9.80 13.88 2.35
CA LYS A 172 -11.06 14.32 1.74
C LYS A 172 -10.83 14.86 0.33
N ARG A 173 -9.78 15.67 0.16
CA ARG A 173 -9.45 16.22 -1.14
C ARG A 173 -8.96 15.14 -2.11
N ALA A 174 -8.07 14.25 -1.69
CA ALA A 174 -7.60 13.14 -2.53
C ALA A 174 -8.77 12.28 -3.04
N ILE A 175 -9.73 11.95 -2.18
CA ILE A 175 -10.95 11.21 -2.55
C ILE A 175 -11.79 12.02 -3.56
N GLN A 176 -11.98 13.31 -3.34
CA GLN A 176 -12.71 14.18 -4.27
C GLN A 176 -12.03 14.28 -5.64
N GLU A 177 -10.71 14.16 -5.69
CA GLU A 177 -9.92 14.19 -6.92
C GLU A 177 -9.80 12.82 -7.61
N GLY A 178 -10.29 11.72 -6.99
CA GLY A 178 -10.41 10.42 -7.64
C GLY A 178 -9.71 9.24 -6.96
N ILE A 179 -9.09 9.43 -5.79
CA ILE A 179 -8.55 8.31 -5.01
C ILE A 179 -9.67 7.44 -4.46
N SER A 180 -9.57 6.13 -4.64
CA SER A 180 -10.54 5.13 -4.19
C SER A 180 -10.03 4.24 -3.06
N LYS A 181 -8.72 4.05 -2.93
CA LYS A 181 -8.06 3.25 -1.89
C LYS A 181 -6.90 4.03 -1.30
N VAL A 182 -6.68 3.92 0.00
CA VAL A 182 -5.54 4.53 0.69
C VAL A 182 -4.85 3.48 1.55
N ASN A 183 -3.51 3.40 1.47
CA ASN A 183 -2.69 2.55 2.32
C ASN A 183 -2.19 3.36 3.51
N ILE A 184 -2.49 2.87 4.73
CA ILE A 184 -2.07 3.45 6.00
C ILE A 184 -1.42 2.34 6.83
N PHE A 185 -0.16 2.53 7.23
CA PHE A 185 0.59 1.54 8.04
C PHE A 185 1.26 2.19 9.24
N THR A 186 2.12 3.18 9.02
CA THR A 186 2.97 3.78 10.06
C THR A 186 2.16 4.37 11.21
N ASP A 187 1.08 5.11 10.93
CA ASP A 187 0.23 5.72 11.98
C ASP A 187 -0.42 4.67 12.88
N ILE A 188 -0.85 3.53 12.31
CA ILE A 188 -1.44 2.43 13.08
C ILE A 188 -0.40 1.85 14.04
N ASN A 189 0.83 1.62 13.58
CA ASN A 189 1.90 1.09 14.40
C ASN A 189 2.33 2.08 15.49
N VAL A 190 2.47 3.35 15.14
CA VAL A 190 2.83 4.41 16.10
C VAL A 190 1.75 4.53 17.18
N ALA A 191 0.48 4.57 16.81
CA ALA A 191 -0.62 4.63 17.77
C ALA A 191 -0.62 3.44 18.74
N ALA A 192 -0.39 2.22 18.22
CA ALA A 192 -0.28 1.02 19.04
C ALA A 192 0.87 1.11 20.04
N VAL A 193 2.07 1.47 19.59
CA VAL A 193 3.27 1.59 20.44
C VAL A 193 3.10 2.69 21.48
N GLU A 194 2.56 3.85 21.12
CA GLU A 194 2.30 4.93 22.08
C GLU A 194 1.32 4.52 23.17
N ALA A 195 0.27 3.78 22.81
CA ALA A 195 -0.69 3.27 23.79
C ALA A 195 -0.06 2.25 24.75
N GLU A 196 0.79 1.37 24.23
CA GLU A 196 1.56 0.42 25.03
C GLU A 196 2.53 1.13 25.99
N LEU A 197 3.27 2.14 25.50
CA LEU A 197 4.20 2.93 26.34
C LEU A 197 3.48 3.67 27.46
N LYS A 198 2.33 4.29 27.19
CA LYS A 198 1.48 4.92 28.21
C LYS A 198 1.02 3.92 29.26
N LYS A 199 0.75 2.69 28.86
CA LYS A 199 0.29 1.61 29.74
C LYS A 199 1.42 0.94 30.52
N PHE A 200 2.66 1.02 30.03
CA PHE A 200 3.81 0.25 30.51
C PHE A 200 4.06 0.38 32.02
N SER A 201 3.94 1.59 32.57
CA SER A 201 4.13 1.85 34.02
C SER A 201 3.13 1.12 34.94
N SER A 202 1.99 0.69 34.37
CA SER A 202 0.92 -0.01 35.11
C SER A 202 0.85 -1.52 34.84
N VAL A 203 1.81 -2.06 34.07
CA VAL A 203 1.87 -3.49 33.75
C VAL A 203 2.10 -4.34 34.99
N LYS A 204 1.27 -5.36 35.16
CA LYS A 204 1.36 -6.35 36.26
C LYS A 204 1.56 -7.78 35.75
N LYS A 205 1.03 -8.11 34.58
CA LYS A 205 1.00 -9.45 33.98
C LYS A 205 1.85 -9.59 32.72
N GLY A 206 2.67 -8.57 32.41
CA GLY A 206 3.51 -8.55 31.21
C GLY A 206 2.75 -8.13 29.94
N ILE A 207 3.11 -8.67 28.80
CA ILE A 207 2.59 -8.27 27.49
C ILE A 207 1.05 -8.36 27.37
N ILE A 208 0.42 -9.26 28.14
CA ILE A 208 -1.04 -9.44 28.16
C ILE A 208 -1.77 -8.16 28.58
N ASP A 209 -1.15 -7.33 29.41
CA ASP A 209 -1.73 -6.05 29.82
C ASP A 209 -1.58 -4.96 28.76
N LEU A 210 -0.66 -5.11 27.81
CA LEU A 210 -0.37 -4.13 26.76
C LEU A 210 -1.25 -4.32 25.53
N ILE A 211 -1.49 -5.56 25.11
CA ILE A 211 -2.27 -5.90 23.92
C ILE A 211 -3.62 -5.16 23.83
N PRO A 212 -4.46 -5.11 24.91
CA PRO A 212 -5.73 -4.39 24.85
C PRO A 212 -5.58 -2.89 24.58
N ALA A 213 -4.49 -2.27 25.08
CA ALA A 213 -4.24 -0.85 24.87
C ALA A 213 -3.88 -0.56 23.39
N ALA A 214 -3.03 -1.40 22.81
CA ALA A 214 -2.69 -1.31 21.38
C ALA A 214 -3.93 -1.52 20.48
N VAL A 215 -4.73 -2.56 20.74
CA VAL A 215 -5.94 -2.86 19.98
C VAL A 215 -6.95 -1.71 20.04
N GLU A 216 -7.12 -1.06 21.22
CA GLU A 216 -8.06 0.06 21.35
C GLU A 216 -7.57 1.31 20.63
N ALA A 217 -6.26 1.54 20.59
CA ALA A 217 -5.67 2.71 19.96
C ALA A 217 -5.76 2.69 18.42
N VAL A 218 -5.92 1.51 17.80
CA VAL A 218 -5.99 1.36 16.33
C VAL A 218 -7.41 1.14 15.81
N LYS A 219 -8.41 1.18 16.66
CA LYS A 219 -9.83 1.17 16.28
C LYS A 219 -10.29 2.54 15.83
#